data_a275088ffc984081a5f93946656b7f87
#
_entry.id   a275088ffc984081a5f93946656b7f87
#
_cell.length_a   1.000
_cell.length_b   1.000
_cell.length_c   1.000
_cell.angle_alpha   90.00
_cell.angle_beta   90.00
_cell.angle_gamma   90.00
#
_symmetry.space_group_name_H-M   'P 1'
#
loop_
_entity.id
_entity.type
_entity.pdbx_description
1 polymer ?
#
loop_
_entity_poly.entity_id
_entity_poly.type
_entity_poly.pdbx_seq_one_letter_code
_entity_poly.pdbx_strand_id
1 'polypeptide(L)'
;MKAYKFLKDDCRSGCGNEPPWKEGETRTLNGTVEMCYWGYHASPSWFDALQYAPGAIASIVDLKKPVRGSDKWVSNTCTIIKMVDATKVLRTFACDCAERAMTLCKVTDERSWNAIKVSRLYNEGKATKVELAAARDATWDAERVWQKRRLNKMMKQLFEGK
;
A
#
# COMPACT_ATOMS: atom_id res chain seq x y z
N MET A 1 -4.70 10.90 21.30
CA MET A 1 -3.49 10.03 21.14
C MET A 1 -3.08 10.03 19.69
N LYS A 2 -1.83 10.40 19.41
CA LYS A 2 -1.28 10.47 18.04
C LYS A 2 -1.23 9.07 17.40
N ALA A 3 -1.75 8.97 16.18
CA ALA A 3 -1.75 7.76 15.36
C ALA A 3 -1.63 8.13 13.87
N TYR A 4 -1.56 7.12 13.01
CA TYR A 4 -1.29 7.26 11.59
C TYR A 4 -2.35 6.52 10.77
N LYS A 5 -2.76 7.10 9.67
CA LYS A 5 -3.64 6.43 8.69
C LYS A 5 -3.37 6.94 7.27
N PHE A 6 -3.78 6.15 6.30
CA PHE A 6 -3.88 6.60 4.92
C PHE A 6 -5.34 6.81 4.54
N LEU A 7 -5.56 7.78 3.68
CA LEU A 7 -6.84 8.08 3.07
C LEU A 7 -6.75 7.83 1.56
N LYS A 8 -7.91 7.74 0.90
CA LYS A 8 -8.01 7.75 -0.56
C LYS A 8 -7.44 9.06 -1.12
N ASP A 9 -7.13 9.09 -2.41
CA ASP A 9 -6.56 10.26 -3.08
C ASP A 9 -7.51 11.47 -3.05
N ASP A 10 -8.81 11.25 -2.85
CA ASP A 10 -9.83 12.27 -2.63
C ASP A 10 -10.02 12.67 -1.14
N CYS A 11 -9.08 12.26 -0.28
CA CYS A 11 -9.10 12.48 1.18
C CYS A 11 -10.24 11.78 1.93
N ARG A 12 -10.92 10.80 1.35
CA ARG A 12 -11.94 10.00 2.03
C ARG A 12 -11.35 8.81 2.78
N SER A 13 -12.06 8.33 3.78
CA SER A 13 -11.77 7.04 4.43
C SER A 13 -11.91 5.88 3.44
N GLY A 14 -11.23 4.76 3.71
CA GLY A 14 -11.30 3.55 2.87
C GLY A 14 -12.71 2.97 2.76
N CYS A 15 -13.46 3.04 3.87
CA CYS A 15 -14.83 2.53 3.97
C CYS A 15 -15.79 3.66 4.38
N GLY A 16 -17.09 3.43 4.11
CA GLY A 16 -18.16 4.39 4.41
C GLY A 16 -18.33 5.48 3.34
N ASN A 17 -19.38 6.27 3.50
CA ASN A 17 -19.77 7.35 2.59
C ASN A 17 -19.51 8.75 3.19
N GLU A 18 -18.61 8.84 4.15
CA GLU A 18 -18.26 10.12 4.75
C GLU A 18 -17.64 11.08 3.70
N PRO A 19 -17.87 12.40 3.85
CA PRO A 19 -17.24 13.39 3.00
C PRO A 19 -15.70 13.37 3.15
N PRO A 20 -14.95 13.98 2.21
CA PRO A 20 -13.50 14.14 2.36
C PRO A 20 -13.13 14.79 3.68
N TRP A 21 -12.06 14.31 4.30
CA TRP A 21 -11.47 14.89 5.50
C TRP A 21 -10.72 16.19 5.18
N LYS A 22 -10.67 17.07 6.15
CA LYS A 22 -9.87 18.31 6.11
C LYS A 22 -8.89 18.36 7.30
N GLU A 23 -7.77 19.03 7.12
CA GLU A 23 -6.85 19.31 8.22
C GLU A 23 -7.56 20.13 9.31
N GLY A 24 -7.32 19.80 10.58
CA GLY A 24 -7.98 20.37 11.75
C GLY A 24 -9.39 19.84 12.01
N GLU A 25 -9.97 19.06 11.11
CA GLU A 25 -11.33 18.55 11.28
C GLU A 25 -11.40 17.46 12.33
N THR A 26 -12.38 17.55 13.21
CA THR A 26 -12.72 16.53 14.20
C THR A 26 -14.08 15.94 13.86
N ARG A 27 -14.18 14.64 13.81
CA ARG A 27 -15.45 13.89 13.68
C ARG A 27 -15.65 12.96 14.85
N THR A 28 -16.90 12.81 15.25
CA THR A 28 -17.30 11.92 16.35
C THR A 28 -18.47 11.05 15.90
N LEU A 29 -18.35 9.75 16.13
CA LEU A 29 -19.41 8.77 15.94
C LEU A 29 -20.12 8.50 17.28
N ASN A 30 -21.41 8.25 17.23
CA ASN A 30 -22.17 7.81 18.39
C ASN A 30 -22.05 6.30 18.56
N GLY A 31 -22.10 5.85 19.82
CA GLY A 31 -22.08 4.42 20.15
C GLY A 31 -20.72 3.88 20.57
N THR A 32 -20.69 2.59 20.86
CA THR A 32 -19.50 1.87 21.29
C THR A 32 -18.67 1.50 20.07
N VAL A 33 -17.36 1.74 20.14
CA VAL A 33 -16.43 1.37 19.07
C VAL A 33 -16.21 -0.14 19.07
N GLU A 34 -16.04 -0.68 17.88
CA GLU A 34 -15.72 -2.10 17.67
C GLU A 34 -14.57 -2.22 16.67
N MET A 35 -13.52 -2.95 17.07
CA MET A 35 -12.31 -3.12 16.25
C MET A 35 -12.67 -3.79 14.92
N CYS A 36 -12.19 -3.21 13.81
CA CYS A 36 -12.43 -3.63 12.43
C CYS A 36 -13.88 -3.50 11.93
N TYR A 37 -14.82 -3.07 12.76
CA TYR A 37 -16.22 -2.96 12.39
C TYR A 37 -16.75 -1.53 12.50
N TRP A 38 -16.66 -0.88 13.69
CA TRP A 38 -17.25 0.43 13.94
C TRP A 38 -16.29 1.37 14.66
N GLY A 39 -16.04 2.54 14.08
CA GLY A 39 -15.18 3.58 14.63
C GLY A 39 -14.15 4.11 13.64
N TYR A 40 -13.43 5.13 14.04
CA TYR A 40 -12.30 5.67 13.29
C TYR A 40 -11.04 4.87 13.63
N HIS A 41 -10.51 4.19 12.62
CA HIS A 41 -9.32 3.36 12.75
C HIS A 41 -8.08 4.14 12.32
N ALA A 42 -6.99 3.94 13.07
CA ALA A 42 -5.64 4.37 12.72
C ALA A 42 -4.62 3.42 13.35
N SER A 43 -3.35 3.56 13.04
CA SER A 43 -2.30 2.63 13.46
C SER A 43 -1.22 3.32 14.28
N PRO A 44 -0.48 2.59 15.16
CA PRO A 44 0.59 3.15 15.97
C PRO A 44 1.81 3.58 15.16
N SER A 45 2.03 3.00 13.99
CA SER A 45 3.15 3.31 13.11
C SER A 45 2.70 3.51 11.66
N TRP A 46 3.55 4.14 10.83
CA TRP A 46 3.31 4.26 9.39
C TRP A 46 3.33 2.90 8.69
N PHE A 47 4.16 1.98 9.15
CA PHE A 47 4.25 0.64 8.56
C PHE A 47 2.96 -0.16 8.79
N ASP A 48 2.41 -0.10 10.00
CA ASP A 48 1.12 -0.73 10.31
C ASP A 48 -0.02 -0.06 9.52
N ALA A 49 -0.03 1.27 9.44
CA ALA A 49 -1.03 2.01 8.67
C ALA A 49 -1.02 1.66 7.18
N LEU A 50 0.16 1.36 6.61
CA LEU A 50 0.32 1.03 5.20
C LEU A 50 -0.42 -0.25 4.81
N GLN A 51 -0.56 -1.21 5.72
CA GLN A 51 -1.30 -2.46 5.49
C GLN A 51 -2.80 -2.22 5.21
N TYR A 52 -3.32 -1.08 5.65
CA TYR A 52 -4.73 -0.69 5.53
C TYR A 52 -4.94 0.50 4.59
N ALA A 53 -3.92 0.89 3.83
CA ALA A 53 -3.93 2.10 3.01
C ALA A 53 -4.89 1.97 1.81
N PRO A 54 -5.96 2.79 1.72
CA PRO A 54 -6.86 2.80 0.57
C PRO A 54 -6.35 3.69 -0.57
N GLY A 55 -5.35 4.51 -0.31
CA GLY A 55 -4.73 5.47 -1.22
C GLY A 55 -3.44 6.03 -0.64
N ALA A 56 -2.94 7.12 -1.19
CA ALA A 56 -1.62 7.66 -0.88
C ALA A 56 -1.63 8.91 0.02
N ILE A 57 -2.77 9.38 0.51
CA ILE A 57 -2.81 10.53 1.42
C ILE A 57 -2.46 10.08 2.84
N ALA A 58 -1.22 10.31 3.23
CA ALA A 58 -0.72 10.04 4.57
C ALA A 58 -1.27 11.07 5.57
N SER A 59 -1.86 10.61 6.67
CA SER A 59 -2.52 11.46 7.65
C SER A 59 -2.03 11.15 9.07
N ILE A 60 -1.63 12.20 9.77
CA ILE A 60 -1.41 12.16 11.23
C ILE A 60 -2.74 12.52 11.88
N VAL A 61 -3.18 11.69 12.81
CA VAL A 61 -4.47 11.86 13.49
C VAL A 61 -4.30 11.86 15.01
N ASP A 62 -5.24 12.50 15.72
CA ASP A 62 -5.44 12.33 17.15
C ASP A 62 -6.72 11.52 17.40
N LEU A 63 -6.57 10.38 18.04
CA LEU A 63 -7.68 9.54 18.50
C LEU A 63 -7.97 9.81 19.99
N LYS A 64 -9.20 10.12 20.34
CA LYS A 64 -9.61 10.28 21.76
C LYS A 64 -9.88 8.90 22.37
N LYS A 65 -9.21 8.57 23.48
CA LYS A 65 -9.40 7.34 24.26
C LYS A 65 -9.57 6.08 23.39
N PRO A 66 -8.61 5.76 22.51
CA PRO A 66 -8.76 4.63 21.61
C PRO A 66 -8.71 3.29 22.34
N VAL A 67 -9.50 2.33 21.85
CA VAL A 67 -9.28 0.91 22.10
C VAL A 67 -8.09 0.49 21.24
N ARG A 68 -7.09 -0.16 21.84
CA ARG A 68 -5.80 -0.48 21.20
C ARG A 68 -5.70 -1.95 20.87
N GLY A 69 -5.42 -2.25 19.60
CA GLY A 69 -4.86 -3.52 19.15
C GLY A 69 -3.35 -3.42 18.94
N SER A 70 -2.73 -4.45 18.42
CA SER A 70 -1.29 -4.52 18.17
C SER A 70 -0.83 -3.52 17.09
N ASP A 71 -1.53 -3.49 15.98
CA ASP A 71 -1.21 -2.75 14.74
C ASP A 71 -2.29 -1.74 14.34
N LYS A 72 -3.45 -1.78 15.00
CA LYS A 72 -4.61 -0.94 14.73
C LYS A 72 -5.28 -0.49 16.02
N TRP A 73 -5.67 0.75 16.05
CA TRP A 73 -6.45 1.37 17.13
C TRP A 73 -7.78 1.89 16.59
N VAL A 74 -8.80 1.92 17.43
CA VAL A 74 -10.13 2.43 17.07
C VAL A 74 -10.63 3.41 18.12
N SER A 75 -11.26 4.49 17.68
CA SER A 75 -11.90 5.51 18.53
C SER A 75 -13.19 5.99 17.90
N ASN A 76 -14.13 6.43 18.74
CA ASN A 76 -15.31 7.14 18.24
C ASN A 76 -15.01 8.60 17.84
N THR A 77 -13.87 9.16 18.24
CA THR A 77 -13.49 10.53 17.91
C THR A 77 -12.10 10.56 17.28
N CYS A 78 -12.03 11.18 16.12
CA CYS A 78 -10.79 11.33 15.35
C CYS A 78 -10.65 12.78 14.87
N THR A 79 -9.45 13.35 15.08
CA THR A 79 -9.07 14.65 14.53
C THR A 79 -7.96 14.46 13.53
N ILE A 80 -8.09 15.00 12.33
CA ILE A 80 -6.96 15.07 11.37
C ILE A 80 -6.04 16.22 11.79
N ILE A 81 -4.80 15.89 12.14
CA ILE A 81 -3.79 16.91 12.48
C ILE A 81 -3.13 17.45 11.21
N LYS A 82 -2.73 16.56 10.30
CA LYS A 82 -2.05 16.90 9.06
C LYS A 82 -2.26 15.84 7.99
N MET A 83 -2.33 16.26 6.74
CA MET A 83 -2.39 15.38 5.57
C MET A 83 -1.31 15.76 4.56
N VAL A 84 -0.72 14.76 3.91
CA VAL A 84 0.29 14.97 2.85
C VAL A 84 0.15 13.87 1.81
N ASP A 85 0.26 14.22 0.54
CA ASP A 85 0.40 13.24 -0.55
C ASP A 85 1.75 12.53 -0.42
N ALA A 86 1.71 11.26 -0.07
CA ALA A 86 2.87 10.40 0.11
C ALA A 86 3.19 9.56 -1.15
N THR A 87 2.54 9.80 -2.28
CA THR A 87 2.70 9.00 -3.51
C THR A 87 4.17 8.78 -3.88
N LYS A 88 4.97 9.84 -3.90
CA LYS A 88 6.40 9.74 -4.24
C LYS A 88 7.18 8.91 -3.22
N VAL A 89 6.93 9.12 -1.92
CA VAL A 89 7.59 8.40 -0.83
C VAL A 89 7.24 6.92 -0.88
N LEU A 90 5.96 6.58 -1.07
CA LEU A 90 5.49 5.20 -1.15
C LEU A 90 6.05 4.46 -2.37
N ARG A 91 6.16 5.12 -3.52
CA ARG A 91 6.80 4.55 -4.70
C ARG A 91 8.30 4.29 -4.49
N THR A 92 9.01 5.24 -3.88
CA THR A 92 10.43 5.05 -3.52
C THR A 92 10.57 3.87 -2.57
N PHE A 93 9.76 3.81 -1.52
CA PHE A 93 9.77 2.70 -0.55
C PHE A 93 9.49 1.35 -1.22
N ALA A 94 8.53 1.28 -2.13
CA ALA A 94 8.26 0.06 -2.90
C ALA A 94 9.46 -0.38 -3.77
N CYS A 95 10.14 0.58 -4.42
CA CYS A 95 11.38 0.30 -5.16
C CYS A 95 12.48 -0.21 -4.24
N ASP A 96 12.67 0.39 -3.07
CA ASP A 96 13.68 -0.02 -2.08
C ASP A 96 13.42 -1.44 -1.57
N CYS A 97 12.16 -1.77 -1.27
CA CYS A 97 11.76 -3.12 -0.86
C CYS A 97 12.01 -4.16 -1.97
N ALA A 98 11.65 -3.84 -3.21
CA ALA A 98 11.86 -4.72 -4.36
C ALA A 98 13.35 -4.95 -4.61
N GLU A 99 14.15 -3.89 -4.65
CA GLU A 99 15.60 -3.94 -4.84
C GLU A 99 16.29 -4.78 -3.75
N ARG A 100 15.91 -4.56 -2.48
CA ARG A 100 16.40 -5.37 -1.37
C ARG A 100 16.04 -6.85 -1.52
N ALA A 101 14.79 -7.17 -1.84
CA ALA A 101 14.34 -8.55 -2.03
C ALA A 101 15.08 -9.23 -3.18
N MET A 102 15.21 -8.55 -4.32
CA MET A 102 15.94 -9.07 -5.50
C MET A 102 17.42 -9.29 -5.21
N THR A 103 18.06 -8.39 -4.45
CA THR A 103 19.45 -8.55 -4.02
C THR A 103 19.62 -9.77 -3.12
N LEU A 104 18.76 -9.93 -2.11
CA LEU A 104 18.81 -11.07 -1.19
C LEU A 104 18.56 -12.41 -1.90
N CYS A 105 17.64 -12.42 -2.87
CA CYS A 105 17.32 -13.59 -3.68
C CYS A 105 18.29 -13.80 -4.86
N LYS A 106 19.31 -12.94 -5.04
CA LYS A 106 20.27 -12.98 -6.13
C LYS A 106 19.61 -13.06 -7.52
N VAL A 107 18.58 -12.24 -7.72
CA VAL A 107 17.87 -12.18 -9.00
C VAL A 107 18.76 -11.58 -10.07
N THR A 108 18.91 -12.29 -11.20
CA THR A 108 19.75 -11.89 -12.34
C THR A 108 18.94 -11.40 -13.55
N ASP A 109 17.61 -11.41 -13.48
CA ASP A 109 16.77 -10.96 -14.60
C ASP A 109 16.85 -9.44 -14.78
N GLU A 110 17.50 -9.01 -15.85
CA GLU A 110 17.71 -7.59 -16.17
C GLU A 110 16.39 -6.81 -16.35
N ARG A 111 15.32 -7.46 -16.81
CA ARG A 111 14.00 -6.81 -16.98
C ARG A 111 13.43 -6.38 -15.64
N SER A 112 13.57 -7.22 -14.62
CA SER A 112 13.12 -6.92 -13.25
C SER A 112 13.91 -5.73 -12.68
N TRP A 113 15.20 -5.69 -12.86
CA TRP A 113 16.05 -4.55 -12.47
C TRP A 113 15.70 -3.28 -13.25
N ASN A 114 15.47 -3.40 -14.57
CA ASN A 114 15.04 -2.26 -15.38
C ASN A 114 13.68 -1.71 -14.94
N ALA A 115 12.72 -2.55 -14.55
CA ALA A 115 11.43 -2.09 -14.04
C ALA A 115 11.57 -1.23 -12.77
N ILE A 116 12.48 -1.59 -11.85
CA ILE A 116 12.80 -0.76 -10.68
C ILE A 116 13.44 0.57 -11.12
N LYS A 117 14.42 0.51 -12.02
CA LYS A 117 15.11 1.71 -12.54
C LYS A 117 14.12 2.70 -13.18
N VAL A 118 13.26 2.22 -14.07
CA VAL A 118 12.26 3.05 -14.74
C VAL A 118 11.23 3.59 -13.73
N SER A 119 10.85 2.80 -12.72
CA SER A 119 9.96 3.27 -11.64
C SER A 119 10.58 4.43 -10.84
N ARG A 120 11.88 4.40 -10.56
CA ARG A 120 12.59 5.51 -9.91
C ARG A 120 12.64 6.74 -10.81
N LEU A 121 13.00 6.57 -12.08
CA LEU A 121 13.02 7.67 -13.06
C LEU A 121 11.64 8.32 -13.22
N TYR A 122 10.59 7.52 -13.27
CA TYR A 122 9.22 8.04 -13.31
C TYR A 122 8.88 8.86 -12.07
N ASN A 123 9.28 8.38 -10.88
CA ASN A 123 9.05 9.10 -9.62
C ASN A 123 9.80 10.44 -9.55
N GLU A 124 10.93 10.55 -10.24
CA GLU A 124 11.72 11.78 -10.39
C GLU A 124 11.22 12.68 -11.53
N GLY A 125 10.23 12.24 -12.31
CA GLY A 125 9.73 12.95 -13.49
C GLY A 125 10.65 12.85 -14.74
N LYS A 126 11.60 11.90 -14.73
CA LYS A 126 12.58 11.65 -15.82
C LYS A 126 12.16 10.51 -16.76
N ALA A 127 11.04 9.85 -16.51
CA ALA A 127 10.43 8.86 -17.38
C ALA A 127 8.93 9.13 -17.52
N THR A 128 8.36 8.70 -18.63
CA THR A 128 6.93 8.83 -18.93
C THR A 128 6.11 7.69 -18.34
N LYS A 129 4.79 7.89 -18.27
CA LYS A 129 3.85 6.82 -17.87
C LYS A 129 3.89 5.64 -18.85
N VAL A 130 4.16 5.88 -20.13
CA VAL A 130 4.27 4.85 -21.16
C VAL A 130 5.51 3.99 -20.93
N GLU A 131 6.67 4.59 -20.67
CA GLU A 131 7.91 3.84 -20.35
C GLU A 131 7.76 3.03 -19.07
N LEU A 132 7.10 3.57 -18.05
CA LEU A 132 6.80 2.82 -16.83
C LEU A 132 5.90 1.60 -17.09
N ALA A 133 4.85 1.76 -17.90
CA ALA A 133 3.97 0.66 -18.29
C ALA A 133 4.75 -0.41 -19.07
N ALA A 134 5.50 -0.02 -20.10
CA ALA A 134 6.29 -0.95 -20.92
C ALA A 134 7.31 -1.75 -20.09
N ALA A 135 7.99 -1.11 -19.13
CA ALA A 135 8.94 -1.80 -18.25
C ALA A 135 8.27 -2.83 -17.33
N ARG A 136 7.06 -2.54 -16.84
CA ARG A 136 6.25 -3.47 -16.04
C ARG A 136 5.75 -4.65 -16.88
N ASP A 137 5.24 -4.39 -18.06
CA ASP A 137 4.68 -5.40 -18.96
C ASP A 137 5.77 -6.38 -19.40
N ALA A 138 6.97 -5.90 -19.72
CA ALA A 138 8.11 -6.75 -20.08
C ALA A 138 8.49 -7.75 -18.96
N THR A 139 8.37 -7.35 -17.70
CA THR A 139 8.62 -8.24 -16.56
C THR A 139 7.45 -9.22 -16.37
N TRP A 140 6.22 -8.74 -16.49
CA TRP A 140 5.03 -9.53 -16.31
C TRP A 140 4.86 -10.64 -17.35
N ASP A 141 5.08 -10.33 -18.62
CA ASP A 141 4.95 -11.30 -19.71
C ASP A 141 5.94 -12.44 -19.60
N ALA A 142 7.17 -12.13 -19.24
CA ALA A 142 8.19 -13.15 -19.02
C ALA A 142 7.81 -14.11 -17.87
N GLU A 143 7.34 -13.58 -16.76
CA GLU A 143 6.91 -14.36 -15.62
C GLU A 143 5.70 -15.24 -15.95
N ARG A 144 4.70 -14.70 -16.67
CA ARG A 144 3.53 -15.48 -17.12
C ARG A 144 3.92 -16.65 -18.04
N VAL A 145 4.85 -16.46 -18.94
CA VAL A 145 5.34 -17.55 -19.81
C VAL A 145 5.97 -18.65 -18.98
N TRP A 146 6.81 -18.30 -18.01
CA TRP A 146 7.42 -19.28 -17.10
C TRP A 146 6.40 -20.00 -16.25
N GLN A 147 5.48 -19.27 -15.61
CA GLN A 147 4.39 -19.82 -14.78
C GLN A 147 3.53 -20.81 -15.55
N LYS A 148 3.12 -20.47 -16.78
CA LYS A 148 2.34 -21.35 -17.65
C LYS A 148 3.09 -22.65 -17.95
N ARG A 149 4.37 -22.57 -18.33
CA ARG A 149 5.20 -23.76 -18.61
C ARG A 149 5.37 -24.62 -17.36
N ARG A 150 5.65 -24.00 -16.23
CA ARG A 150 5.88 -24.70 -14.96
C ARG A 150 4.62 -25.41 -14.48
N LEU A 151 3.48 -24.72 -14.47
CA LEU A 151 2.21 -25.31 -14.09
C LEU A 151 1.83 -26.49 -15.00
N ASN A 152 1.92 -26.33 -16.32
CA ASN A 152 1.62 -27.41 -17.26
C ASN A 152 2.52 -28.64 -17.01
N LYS A 153 3.81 -28.44 -16.73
CA LYS A 153 4.72 -29.53 -16.39
C LYS A 153 4.30 -30.25 -15.10
N MET A 154 3.97 -29.51 -14.05
CA MET A 154 3.54 -30.08 -12.78
C MET A 154 2.22 -30.85 -12.91
N MET A 155 1.26 -30.28 -13.62
CA MET A 155 -0.03 -30.95 -13.88
C MET A 155 0.16 -32.22 -14.69
N LYS A 156 0.98 -32.18 -15.74
CA LYS A 156 1.31 -33.38 -16.52
C LYS A 156 1.89 -34.49 -15.63
N GLN A 157 2.87 -34.19 -14.79
CA GLN A 157 3.46 -35.15 -13.84
C GLN A 157 2.42 -35.72 -12.87
N LEU A 158 1.50 -34.88 -12.36
CA LEU A 158 0.46 -35.29 -11.45
C LEU A 158 -0.51 -36.32 -12.10
N PHE A 159 -0.93 -36.06 -13.35
CA PHE A 159 -1.87 -36.95 -14.05
C PHE A 159 -1.21 -38.19 -14.66
N GLU A 160 0.07 -38.15 -14.99
CA GLU A 160 0.82 -39.30 -15.55
C GLU A 160 1.42 -40.21 -14.47
N GLY A 161 1.31 -39.85 -13.19
CA GLY A 161 1.75 -40.69 -12.06
C GLY A 161 3.27 -40.88 -11.95
N LYS A 162 4.05 -39.90 -12.44
CA LYS A 162 5.51 -39.92 -12.42
C LYS A 162 6.08 -38.78 -11.55
#